data_8aae6260aff9d0d655a5a2fa8109ac2b
#
_entry.id   8aae6260aff9d0d655a5a2fa8109ac2b
#
_cell.length_a   1.000
_cell.length_b   1.000
_cell.length_c   1.000
_cell.angle_alpha   90.00
_cell.angle_beta   90.00
_cell.angle_gamma   90.00
#
_symmetry.space_group_name_H-M   'P 1'
#
loop_
_entity.id
_entity.type
_entity.pdbx_description
1 polymer ?
#
loop_
_entity_poly.entity_id
_entity_poly.type
_entity_poly.pdbx_seq_one_letter_code
_entity_poly.pdbx_strand_id
1 'polypeptide(L)'
;MGFYQDRIVPHLVNLSMRNSRLAPYRERIASQGEGRVLEIGVGAGANLPLYTDRATEVLGVEPHPRLLNMAASKIGHVPTKLIEGSAESIPLDESSVDTVVTTWTLCTIPDIAKALTEMRRVLKPGGQLLFVEHGLSPDQGVRKWQDRLNPVWKKIAGGCNLNRPITDLIEAAGFRVSRLEKGYMQGPKPLTFMYEGTARRM
;
A
#
# COMPACT_ATOMS: atom_id res chain seq x y z
N MET A 1 0.24 19.30 13.54
CA MET A 1 0.90 17.98 13.55
C MET A 1 2.11 18.08 14.44
N GLY A 2 2.47 17.04 15.22
CA GLY A 2 3.52 17.16 16.22
C GLY A 2 4.89 16.76 15.66
N PHE A 3 5.97 17.32 16.20
CA PHE A 3 7.38 17.03 15.85
C PHE A 3 7.67 15.53 15.66
N TYR A 4 7.07 14.67 16.49
CA TYR A 4 7.21 13.22 16.41
C TYR A 4 6.67 12.66 15.08
N GLN A 5 5.46 13.05 14.70
CA GLN A 5 4.79 12.61 13.47
C GLN A 5 5.53 13.08 12.21
N ASP A 6 6.07 14.30 12.23
CA ASP A 6 6.67 14.90 11.03
C ASP A 6 8.16 14.54 10.86
N ARG A 7 8.85 14.20 11.96
CA ARG A 7 10.31 13.96 11.91
C ARG A 7 10.74 12.54 12.25
N ILE A 8 10.08 11.89 13.20
CA ILE A 8 10.51 10.57 13.70
C ILE A 8 9.80 9.44 12.97
N VAL A 9 8.48 9.51 12.84
CA VAL A 9 7.67 8.45 12.21
C VAL A 9 8.14 8.11 10.79
N PRO A 10 8.44 9.07 9.88
CA PRO A 10 8.90 8.72 8.53
C PRO A 10 10.22 7.93 8.52
N HIS A 11 11.14 8.25 9.42
CA HIS A 11 12.39 7.49 9.54
C HIS A 11 12.17 6.09 10.08
N LEU A 12 11.30 5.92 11.07
CA LEU A 12 10.96 4.61 11.64
C LEU A 12 10.23 3.73 10.61
N VAL A 13 9.28 4.32 9.89
CA VAL A 13 8.57 3.64 8.80
C VAL A 13 9.56 3.20 7.71
N ASN A 14 10.42 4.11 7.24
CA ASN A 14 11.43 3.77 6.24
C ASN A 14 12.38 2.66 6.72
N LEU A 15 12.79 2.69 7.99
CA LEU A 15 13.65 1.65 8.56
C LEU A 15 12.93 0.29 8.64
N SER A 16 11.69 0.27 9.10
CA SER A 16 10.89 -0.96 9.18
C SER A 16 10.61 -1.54 7.79
N MET A 17 10.39 -0.68 6.80
CA MET A 17 10.13 -1.06 5.41
C MET A 17 11.39 -1.55 4.65
N ARG A 18 12.60 -1.39 5.22
CA ARG A 18 13.86 -1.97 4.69
C ARG A 18 14.08 -3.44 5.07
N ASN A 19 13.18 -4.03 5.83
CA ASN A 19 13.30 -5.43 6.22
C ASN A 19 13.34 -6.33 4.96
N SER A 20 14.41 -7.11 4.84
CA SER A 20 14.64 -8.02 3.70
C SER A 20 13.52 -9.06 3.51
N ARG A 21 12.77 -9.38 4.58
CA ARG A 21 11.61 -10.28 4.50
C ARG A 21 10.45 -9.71 3.67
N LEU A 22 10.40 -8.38 3.49
CA LEU A 22 9.38 -7.71 2.69
C LEU A 22 9.76 -7.69 1.19
N ALA A 23 11.04 -7.86 0.86
CA ALA A 23 11.54 -7.75 -0.50
C ALA A 23 10.85 -8.73 -1.48
N PRO A 24 10.68 -10.03 -1.17
CA PRO A 24 10.01 -10.96 -2.08
C PRO A 24 8.55 -10.59 -2.38
N TYR A 25 7.83 -10.03 -1.40
CA TYR A 25 6.46 -9.56 -1.59
C TYR A 25 6.41 -8.36 -2.53
N ARG A 26 7.31 -7.39 -2.33
CA ARG A 26 7.41 -6.19 -3.18
C ARG A 26 7.71 -6.58 -4.62
N GLU A 27 8.69 -7.45 -4.81
CA GLU A 27 9.12 -7.90 -6.13
C GLU A 27 7.96 -8.57 -6.88
N ARG A 28 7.24 -9.50 -6.23
CA ARG A 28 6.08 -10.16 -6.84
C ARG A 28 4.97 -9.21 -7.22
N ILE A 29 4.73 -8.17 -6.43
CA ILE A 29 3.65 -7.21 -6.69
C ILE A 29 4.08 -6.14 -7.68
N ALA A 30 5.21 -5.47 -7.47
CA ALA A 30 5.65 -4.37 -8.33
C ALA A 30 5.96 -4.84 -9.76
N SER A 31 6.58 -6.01 -9.93
CA SER A 31 6.89 -6.56 -11.25
C SER A 31 5.66 -6.91 -12.11
N GLN A 32 4.48 -7.01 -11.50
CA GLN A 32 3.21 -7.24 -12.22
C GLN A 32 2.55 -5.93 -12.68
N GLY A 33 3.05 -4.77 -12.25
CA GLY A 33 2.55 -3.48 -12.71
C GLY A 33 2.68 -3.34 -14.22
N GLU A 34 1.59 -2.99 -14.89
CA GLU A 34 1.55 -2.84 -16.36
C GLU A 34 0.85 -1.56 -16.80
N GLY A 35 1.25 -1.06 -17.97
CA GLY A 35 0.75 0.19 -18.51
C GLY A 35 1.12 1.38 -17.62
N ARG A 36 0.21 2.32 -17.48
CA ARG A 36 0.36 3.47 -16.57
C ARG A 36 0.02 3.05 -15.15
N VAL A 37 1.03 2.98 -14.29
CA VAL A 37 0.93 2.48 -12.91
C VAL A 37 0.78 3.64 -11.94
N LEU A 38 -0.16 3.53 -11.00
CA LEU A 38 -0.27 4.41 -9.84
C LEU A 38 0.13 3.65 -8.58
N GLU A 39 1.19 4.04 -7.93
CA GLU A 39 1.57 3.54 -6.61
C GLU A 39 1.04 4.47 -5.51
N ILE A 40 0.17 3.95 -4.65
CA ILE A 40 -0.37 4.66 -3.50
C ILE A 40 0.49 4.39 -2.26
N GLY A 41 0.94 5.48 -1.62
CA GLY A 41 1.88 5.42 -0.51
C GLY A 41 3.26 4.95 -0.97
N VAL A 42 3.80 5.60 -2.00
CA VAL A 42 5.13 5.26 -2.53
C VAL A 42 6.22 5.32 -1.45
N GLY A 43 5.97 6.06 -0.35
CA GLY A 43 6.86 6.18 0.77
C GLY A 43 8.24 6.66 0.35
N ALA A 44 9.29 5.96 0.82
CA ALA A 44 10.67 6.23 0.44
C ALA A 44 11.09 5.50 -0.87
N GLY A 45 10.15 5.09 -1.72
CA GLY A 45 10.41 4.56 -3.05
C GLY A 45 10.95 3.12 -3.08
N ALA A 46 10.55 2.27 -2.14
CA ALA A 46 11.10 0.91 -2.06
C ALA A 46 10.70 0.00 -3.23
N ASN A 47 9.59 0.29 -3.91
CA ASN A 47 9.14 -0.47 -5.07
C ASN A 47 9.65 0.10 -6.39
N LEU A 48 10.04 1.36 -6.46
CA LEU A 48 10.38 2.04 -7.71
C LEU A 48 11.41 1.30 -8.58
N PRO A 49 12.49 0.71 -8.01
CA PRO A 49 13.45 -0.06 -8.78
C PRO A 49 12.92 -1.43 -9.27
N LEU A 50 11.76 -1.88 -8.78
CA LEU A 50 11.21 -3.21 -9.04
C LEU A 50 10.21 -3.24 -10.20
N TYR A 51 9.77 -2.07 -10.68
CA TYR A 51 8.93 -1.99 -11.87
C TYR A 51 9.73 -2.42 -13.10
N THR A 52 9.08 -3.17 -13.99
CA THR A 52 9.66 -3.70 -15.23
C THR A 52 9.16 -2.92 -16.44
N ASP A 53 9.67 -3.23 -17.63
CA ASP A 53 9.23 -2.64 -18.91
C ASP A 53 7.74 -2.88 -19.26
N ARG A 54 7.02 -3.67 -18.44
CA ARG A 54 5.55 -3.78 -18.51
C ARG A 54 4.87 -2.46 -18.10
N ALA A 55 5.48 -1.71 -17.20
CA ALA A 55 5.03 -0.38 -16.83
C ALA A 55 5.60 0.66 -17.81
N THR A 56 4.72 1.47 -18.38
CA THR A 56 5.10 2.57 -19.30
C THR A 56 5.43 3.86 -18.54
N GLU A 57 4.80 4.07 -17.41
CA GLU A 57 4.98 5.20 -16.49
C GLU A 57 4.58 4.78 -15.07
N VAL A 58 5.28 5.29 -14.06
CA VAL A 58 4.90 5.14 -12.64
C VAL A 58 4.55 6.51 -12.05
N LEU A 59 3.37 6.61 -11.46
CA LEU A 59 2.93 7.78 -10.70
C LEU A 59 2.94 7.39 -9.22
N GLY A 60 3.84 7.95 -8.42
CA GLY A 60 3.95 7.69 -6.99
C GLY A 60 3.26 8.76 -6.17
N VAL A 61 2.17 8.43 -5.47
CA VAL A 61 1.45 9.36 -4.58
C VAL A 61 1.84 9.10 -3.13
N GLU A 62 2.23 10.18 -2.43
CA GLU A 62 2.64 10.14 -1.01
C GLU A 62 2.32 11.49 -0.35
N PRO A 63 1.64 11.51 0.80
CA PRO A 63 1.32 12.76 1.48
C PRO A 63 2.51 13.41 2.21
N HIS A 64 3.62 12.68 2.40
CA HIS A 64 4.73 13.15 3.20
C HIS A 64 5.93 13.62 2.33
N PRO A 65 6.22 14.94 2.23
CA PRO A 65 7.25 15.49 1.33
C PRO A 65 8.65 14.88 1.55
N ARG A 66 8.99 14.56 2.79
CA ARG A 66 10.30 13.95 3.10
C ARG A 66 10.45 12.54 2.52
N LEU A 67 9.38 11.75 2.54
CA LEU A 67 9.39 10.42 1.94
C LEU A 67 9.49 10.53 0.41
N LEU A 68 8.78 11.48 -0.21
CA LEU A 68 8.91 11.77 -1.64
C LEU A 68 10.34 12.15 -2.03
N ASN A 69 11.00 13.02 -1.25
CA ASN A 69 12.41 13.38 -1.49
C ASN A 69 13.33 12.16 -1.39
N MET A 70 13.06 11.22 -0.49
CA MET A 70 13.82 9.96 -0.40
C MET A 70 13.51 9.03 -1.59
N ALA A 71 12.26 9.01 -2.06
CA ALA A 71 11.85 8.22 -3.22
C ALA A 71 12.52 8.67 -4.50
N ALA A 72 12.72 9.98 -4.67
CA ALA A 72 13.36 10.54 -5.86
C ALA A 72 14.76 9.96 -6.15
N SER A 73 15.50 9.60 -5.10
CA SER A 73 16.81 8.95 -5.25
C SER A 73 16.77 7.46 -5.62
N LYS A 74 15.57 6.87 -5.70
CA LYS A 74 15.36 5.45 -5.98
C LYS A 74 14.55 5.18 -7.23
N ILE A 75 14.30 6.21 -8.04
CA ILE A 75 13.66 6.06 -9.34
C ILE A 75 14.50 5.08 -10.18
N GLY A 76 13.84 4.02 -10.67
CA GLY A 76 14.44 3.01 -11.53
C GLY A 76 14.52 3.48 -12.98
N HIS A 77 14.48 2.53 -13.90
CA HIS A 77 14.55 2.82 -15.35
C HIS A 77 13.20 3.24 -15.95
N VAL A 78 12.08 2.91 -15.28
CA VAL A 78 10.74 3.29 -15.75
C VAL A 78 10.50 4.78 -15.46
N PRO A 79 10.01 5.57 -16.44
CA PRO A 79 9.64 6.96 -16.23
C PRO A 79 8.74 7.13 -15.01
N THR A 80 9.14 7.94 -14.04
CA THR A 80 8.45 8.05 -12.76
C THR A 80 8.18 9.51 -12.41
N LYS A 81 6.94 9.80 -12.03
CA LYS A 81 6.51 11.09 -11.49
C LYS A 81 6.06 10.93 -10.06
N LEU A 82 6.66 11.67 -9.14
CA LEU A 82 6.28 11.71 -7.73
C LEU A 82 5.31 12.87 -7.48
N ILE A 83 4.24 12.60 -6.76
CA ILE A 83 3.13 13.52 -6.55
C ILE A 83 2.85 13.59 -5.04
N GLU A 84 2.94 14.80 -4.49
CA GLU A 84 2.46 15.04 -3.13
C GLU A 84 0.93 15.04 -3.13
N GLY A 85 0.32 14.12 -2.38
CA GLY A 85 -1.13 13.96 -2.36
C GLY A 85 -1.60 12.85 -1.44
N SER A 86 -2.92 12.84 -1.20
CA SER A 86 -3.60 11.83 -0.39
C SER A 86 -4.27 10.78 -1.26
N ALA A 87 -4.25 9.53 -0.80
CA ALA A 87 -5.04 8.45 -1.39
C ALA A 87 -6.56 8.72 -1.33
N GLU A 88 -7.00 9.55 -0.40
CA GLU A 88 -8.39 9.93 -0.21
C GLU A 88 -8.87 11.03 -1.20
N SER A 89 -7.93 11.60 -1.98
CA SER A 89 -8.19 12.60 -3.02
C SER A 89 -7.04 12.54 -4.03
N ILE A 90 -7.09 11.55 -4.92
CA ILE A 90 -6.03 11.30 -5.91
C ILE A 90 -6.09 12.37 -7.00
N PRO A 91 -4.99 13.14 -7.23
CA PRO A 91 -4.99 14.25 -8.20
C PRO A 91 -4.78 13.74 -9.64
N LEU A 92 -5.58 12.79 -10.06
CA LEU A 92 -5.60 12.20 -11.41
C LEU A 92 -7.04 12.12 -11.92
N ASP A 93 -7.19 12.15 -13.23
CA ASP A 93 -8.47 12.02 -13.90
C ASP A 93 -9.06 10.61 -13.72
N GLU A 94 -10.38 10.51 -13.85
CA GLU A 94 -11.07 9.24 -13.90
C GLU A 94 -10.55 8.37 -15.04
N SER A 95 -10.44 7.05 -14.81
CA SER A 95 -10.06 6.07 -15.84
C SER A 95 -8.74 6.41 -16.55
N SER A 96 -7.74 6.89 -15.78
CA SER A 96 -6.47 7.40 -16.30
C SER A 96 -5.29 6.44 -16.11
N VAL A 97 -5.42 5.38 -15.30
CA VAL A 97 -4.35 4.41 -15.02
C VAL A 97 -4.78 2.97 -15.26
N ASP A 98 -3.84 2.13 -15.65
CA ASP A 98 -4.07 0.72 -15.96
C ASP A 98 -3.93 -0.17 -14.72
N THR A 99 -3.00 0.19 -13.83
CA THR A 99 -2.69 -0.55 -12.59
C THR A 99 -2.60 0.41 -11.41
N VAL A 100 -3.22 0.04 -10.29
CA VAL A 100 -2.96 0.65 -8.97
C VAL A 100 -2.18 -0.36 -8.13
N VAL A 101 -1.16 0.10 -7.43
CA VAL A 101 -0.32 -0.71 -6.53
C VAL A 101 -0.39 -0.15 -5.12
N THR A 102 -0.60 -1.02 -4.13
CA THR A 102 -0.51 -0.68 -2.70
C THR A 102 0.35 -1.71 -1.96
N THR A 103 1.28 -1.23 -1.15
CA THR A 103 2.12 -2.11 -0.33
C THR A 103 2.25 -1.56 1.08
N TRP A 104 1.65 -2.25 2.07
CA TRP A 104 1.58 -1.83 3.48
C TRP A 104 1.07 -0.39 3.66
N THR A 105 0.13 0.02 2.83
CA THR A 105 -0.43 1.37 2.79
C THR A 105 -1.89 1.39 3.24
N LEU A 106 -2.72 0.43 2.78
CA LEU A 106 -4.14 0.38 3.14
C LEU A 106 -4.37 0.27 4.65
N CYS A 107 -3.41 -0.28 5.38
CA CYS A 107 -3.48 -0.37 6.84
C CYS A 107 -3.35 1.00 7.54
N THR A 108 -2.74 2.00 6.90
CA THR A 108 -2.46 3.32 7.51
C THR A 108 -3.42 4.42 7.08
N ILE A 109 -4.04 4.32 5.92
CA ILE A 109 -4.96 5.36 5.40
C ILE A 109 -6.12 5.58 6.39
N PRO A 110 -6.40 6.83 6.82
CA PRO A 110 -7.47 7.11 7.77
C PRO A 110 -8.84 6.68 7.25
N ASP A 111 -9.28 7.19 6.10
CA ASP A 111 -10.53 6.82 5.42
C ASP A 111 -10.23 5.87 4.25
N ILE A 112 -10.11 4.58 4.57
CA ILE A 112 -9.82 3.55 3.57
C ILE A 112 -10.95 3.39 2.54
N ALA A 113 -12.21 3.60 2.93
CA ALA A 113 -13.34 3.47 2.01
C ALA A 113 -13.27 4.55 0.91
N LYS A 114 -12.98 5.78 1.31
CA LYS A 114 -12.78 6.90 0.38
C LYS A 114 -11.56 6.65 -0.52
N ALA A 115 -10.44 6.19 0.05
CA ALA A 115 -9.25 5.90 -0.73
C ALA A 115 -9.46 4.79 -1.77
N LEU A 116 -10.13 3.70 -1.41
CA LEU A 116 -10.46 2.63 -2.35
C LEU A 116 -11.44 3.10 -3.43
N THR A 117 -12.38 4.00 -3.09
CA THR A 117 -13.27 4.64 -4.07
C THR A 117 -12.47 5.48 -5.07
N GLU A 118 -11.50 6.27 -4.61
CA GLU A 118 -10.62 7.06 -5.47
C GLU A 118 -9.72 6.16 -6.34
N MET A 119 -9.14 5.09 -5.78
CA MET A 119 -8.37 4.11 -6.56
C MET A 119 -9.23 3.49 -7.66
N ARG A 120 -10.50 3.16 -7.36
CA ARG A 120 -11.44 2.65 -8.35
C ARG A 120 -11.78 3.70 -9.41
N ARG A 121 -11.94 4.96 -9.02
CA ARG A 121 -12.24 6.07 -9.94
C ARG A 121 -11.13 6.24 -10.97
N VAL A 122 -9.88 6.29 -10.55
CA VAL A 122 -8.74 6.54 -11.46
C VAL A 122 -8.36 5.32 -12.30
N LEU A 123 -8.69 4.10 -11.88
CA LEU A 123 -8.47 2.89 -12.68
C LEU A 123 -9.38 2.89 -13.91
N LYS A 124 -8.83 2.51 -15.05
CA LYS A 124 -9.59 2.22 -16.27
C LYS A 124 -10.54 1.04 -16.07
N PRO A 125 -11.64 0.94 -16.84
CA PRO A 125 -12.43 -0.28 -16.88
C PRO A 125 -11.55 -1.50 -17.18
N GLY A 126 -11.68 -2.56 -16.38
CA GLY A 126 -10.83 -3.75 -16.48
C GLY A 126 -9.42 -3.61 -15.88
N GLY A 127 -9.05 -2.42 -15.43
CA GLY A 127 -7.78 -2.17 -14.72
C GLY A 127 -7.67 -2.97 -13.43
N GLN A 128 -6.46 -3.09 -12.91
CA GLN A 128 -6.17 -3.95 -11.75
C GLN A 128 -5.62 -3.19 -10.55
N LEU A 129 -6.01 -3.65 -9.37
CA LEU A 129 -5.40 -3.29 -8.09
C LEU A 129 -4.50 -4.45 -7.65
N LEU A 130 -3.21 -4.20 -7.54
CA LEU A 130 -2.21 -5.12 -6.98
C LEU A 130 -1.94 -4.70 -5.53
N PHE A 131 -2.01 -5.64 -4.61
CA PHE A 131 -1.83 -5.30 -3.19
C PHE A 131 -1.03 -6.33 -2.42
N VAL A 132 -0.23 -5.85 -1.47
CA VAL A 132 0.30 -6.65 -0.36
C VAL A 132 0.16 -5.85 0.93
N GLU A 133 -0.60 -6.38 1.86
CA GLU A 133 -0.99 -5.68 3.08
C GLU A 133 -0.97 -6.62 4.28
N HIS A 134 -0.67 -6.13 5.45
CA HIS A 134 -1.00 -6.87 6.66
C HIS A 134 -2.42 -6.52 7.13
N GLY A 135 -3.06 -7.44 7.83
CA GLY A 135 -4.43 -7.19 8.27
C GLY A 135 -4.96 -8.26 9.23
N LEU A 136 -6.28 -8.32 9.32
CA LEU A 136 -7.00 -9.17 10.25
C LEU A 136 -6.67 -10.65 10.05
N SER A 137 -6.18 -11.29 11.10
CA SER A 137 -5.90 -12.73 11.11
C SER A 137 -7.19 -13.57 11.11
N PRO A 138 -7.22 -14.75 10.46
CA PRO A 138 -8.33 -15.70 10.60
C PRO A 138 -8.37 -16.34 11.99
N ASP A 139 -7.24 -16.41 12.69
CA ASP A 139 -7.11 -17.07 14.00
C ASP A 139 -7.74 -16.22 15.12
N GLN A 140 -8.78 -16.70 15.78
CA GLN A 140 -9.48 -15.96 16.83
C GLN A 140 -8.56 -15.52 17.99
N GLY A 141 -7.61 -16.36 18.38
CA GLY A 141 -6.62 -16.03 19.40
C GLY A 141 -5.74 -14.86 19.01
N VAL A 142 -5.32 -14.81 17.73
CA VAL A 142 -4.50 -13.73 17.19
C VAL A 142 -5.33 -12.45 17.05
N ARG A 143 -6.60 -12.53 16.60
CA ARG A 143 -7.52 -11.37 16.53
C ARG A 143 -7.64 -10.65 17.86
N LYS A 144 -7.85 -11.40 18.95
CA LYS A 144 -7.94 -10.82 20.31
C LYS A 144 -6.69 -10.01 20.66
N TRP A 145 -5.51 -10.47 20.24
CA TRP A 145 -4.26 -9.74 20.43
C TRP A 145 -4.16 -8.53 19.49
N GLN A 146 -4.56 -8.68 18.24
CA GLN A 146 -4.61 -7.56 17.29
C GLN A 146 -5.51 -6.44 17.83
N ASP A 147 -6.71 -6.76 18.30
CA ASP A 147 -7.65 -5.77 18.84
C ASP A 147 -7.11 -5.06 20.09
N ARG A 148 -6.46 -5.80 21.00
CA ARG A 148 -5.84 -5.23 22.20
C ARG A 148 -4.66 -4.33 21.89
N LEU A 149 -3.82 -4.72 20.93
CA LEU A 149 -2.61 -3.99 20.57
C LEU A 149 -2.88 -2.80 19.66
N ASN A 150 -3.93 -2.87 18.83
CA ASN A 150 -4.22 -1.89 17.79
C ASN A 150 -4.27 -0.43 18.27
N PRO A 151 -4.91 -0.07 19.41
CA PRO A 151 -4.97 1.31 19.87
C PRO A 151 -3.59 1.92 20.17
N VAL A 152 -2.67 1.12 20.70
CA VAL A 152 -1.29 1.53 20.99
C VAL A 152 -0.47 1.53 19.71
N TRP A 153 -0.57 0.45 18.93
CA TRP A 153 0.15 0.29 17.67
C TRP A 153 -0.12 1.43 16.69
N LYS A 154 -1.38 1.79 16.51
CA LYS A 154 -1.79 2.90 15.65
C LYS A 154 -1.09 4.22 15.99
N LYS A 155 -0.83 4.48 17.28
CA LYS A 155 -0.15 5.71 17.73
C LYS A 155 1.34 5.72 17.41
N ILE A 156 2.02 4.57 17.51
CA ILE A 156 3.47 4.45 17.36
C ILE A 156 3.90 4.07 15.95
N ALA A 157 3.04 3.41 15.18
CA ALA A 157 3.32 2.89 13.84
C ALA A 157 2.65 3.71 12.73
N GLY A 158 2.64 5.04 12.85
CA GLY A 158 2.21 5.95 11.77
C GLY A 158 0.74 5.78 11.33
N GLY A 159 -0.16 5.40 12.25
CA GLY A 159 -1.58 5.21 11.92
C GLY A 159 -1.95 3.79 11.49
N CYS A 160 -0.98 2.88 11.42
CA CYS A 160 -1.18 1.51 10.98
C CYS A 160 -2.17 0.74 11.87
N ASN A 161 -3.16 0.09 11.23
CA ASN A 161 -4.16 -0.76 11.90
C ASN A 161 -3.83 -2.23 11.65
N LEU A 162 -3.76 -3.02 12.73
CA LEU A 162 -3.42 -4.45 12.68
C LEU A 162 -4.57 -5.35 12.23
N ASN A 163 -5.80 -4.89 12.38
CA ASN A 163 -7.03 -5.69 12.31
C ASN A 163 -7.98 -5.29 11.19
N ARG A 164 -7.46 -4.70 10.09
CA ARG A 164 -8.29 -4.40 8.92
C ARG A 164 -8.60 -5.67 8.12
N PRO A 165 -9.88 -5.94 7.80
CA PRO A 165 -10.28 -7.02 6.91
C PRO A 165 -10.05 -6.58 5.46
N ILE A 166 -8.82 -6.69 4.97
CA ILE A 166 -8.35 -6.07 3.73
C ILE A 166 -9.21 -6.47 2.52
N THR A 167 -9.49 -7.77 2.35
CA THR A 167 -10.30 -8.26 1.21
C THR A 167 -11.73 -7.74 1.25
N ASP A 168 -12.36 -7.75 2.41
CA ASP A 168 -13.74 -7.30 2.56
C ASP A 168 -13.88 -5.81 2.23
N LEU A 169 -12.88 -5.00 2.62
CA LEU A 169 -12.82 -3.57 2.30
C LEU A 169 -12.62 -3.33 0.81
N ILE A 170 -11.76 -4.10 0.14
CA ILE A 170 -11.53 -4.02 -1.31
C ILE A 170 -12.82 -4.39 -2.06
N GLU A 171 -13.50 -5.47 -1.68
CA GLU A 171 -14.73 -5.92 -2.31
C GLU A 171 -15.90 -4.95 -2.07
N ALA A 172 -16.02 -4.40 -0.86
CA ALA A 172 -17.02 -3.39 -0.53
C ALA A 172 -16.87 -2.10 -1.35
N ALA A 173 -15.65 -1.80 -1.83
CA ALA A 173 -15.39 -0.66 -2.71
C ALA A 173 -15.69 -0.94 -4.20
N GLY A 174 -16.26 -2.10 -4.54
CA GLY A 174 -16.65 -2.47 -5.91
C GLY A 174 -15.52 -3.05 -6.75
N PHE A 175 -14.53 -3.67 -6.11
CA PHE A 175 -13.55 -4.52 -6.78
C PHE A 175 -13.95 -5.99 -6.66
N ARG A 176 -13.50 -6.79 -7.60
CA ARG A 176 -13.56 -8.26 -7.53
C ARG A 176 -12.16 -8.81 -7.35
N VAL A 177 -11.90 -9.45 -6.20
CA VAL A 177 -10.63 -10.14 -5.95
C VAL A 177 -10.53 -11.34 -6.88
N SER A 178 -9.50 -11.35 -7.74
CA SER A 178 -9.24 -12.40 -8.73
C SER A 178 -8.15 -13.38 -8.32
N ARG A 179 -7.19 -12.92 -7.51
CA ARG A 179 -6.15 -13.75 -6.90
C ARG A 179 -5.93 -13.31 -5.47
N LEU A 180 -5.77 -14.26 -4.55
CA LEU A 180 -5.53 -13.97 -3.14
C LEU A 180 -4.68 -15.06 -2.49
N GLU A 181 -3.57 -14.65 -1.90
CA GLU A 181 -2.74 -15.46 -1.03
C GLU A 181 -2.76 -14.86 0.37
N LYS A 182 -2.92 -15.71 1.38
CA LYS A 182 -2.94 -15.28 2.79
C LYS A 182 -1.98 -16.16 3.59
N GLY A 183 -1.28 -15.56 4.53
CA GLY A 183 -0.38 -16.32 5.39
C GLY A 183 0.37 -15.46 6.39
N TYR A 184 1.06 -16.12 7.30
CA TYR A 184 1.94 -15.43 8.24
C TYR A 184 3.35 -15.33 7.68
N MET A 185 3.92 -14.12 7.74
CA MET A 185 5.37 -13.96 7.65
C MET A 185 6.03 -14.42 8.96
N GLN A 186 7.34 -14.60 8.91
CA GLN A 186 8.14 -14.87 10.11
C GLN A 186 8.12 -13.65 11.05
N GLY A 187 7.68 -13.86 12.30
CA GLY A 187 7.60 -12.82 13.33
C GLY A 187 6.41 -13.02 14.28
N PRO A 188 6.12 -12.02 15.12
CA PRO A 188 4.97 -12.07 16.03
C PRO A 188 3.65 -12.13 15.27
N LYS A 189 2.87 -13.19 15.45
CA LYS A 189 1.63 -13.45 14.70
C LYS A 189 0.66 -12.26 14.60
N PRO A 190 0.43 -11.44 15.66
CA PRO A 190 -0.47 -10.28 15.54
C PRO A 190 -0.02 -9.23 14.51
N LEU A 191 1.26 -9.20 14.14
CA LEU A 191 1.86 -8.20 13.25
C LEU A 191 2.15 -8.73 11.84
N THR A 192 1.98 -10.02 11.59
CA THR A 192 2.59 -10.68 10.42
C THR A 192 1.60 -11.41 9.52
N PHE A 193 0.30 -11.29 9.76
CA PHE A 193 -0.68 -11.88 8.86
C PHE A 193 -0.84 -11.02 7.60
N MET A 194 -0.53 -11.62 6.45
CA MET A 194 -0.43 -10.94 5.16
C MET A 194 -1.57 -11.33 4.21
N TYR A 195 -1.94 -10.37 3.40
CA TYR A 195 -2.81 -10.48 2.23
C TYR A 195 -2.02 -10.05 1.01
N GLU A 196 -1.82 -10.93 0.05
CA GLU A 196 -1.20 -10.62 -1.24
C GLU A 196 -2.18 -10.99 -2.35
N GLY A 197 -2.46 -10.08 -3.26
CA GLY A 197 -3.45 -10.38 -4.28
C GLY A 197 -3.59 -9.37 -5.38
N THR A 198 -4.54 -9.72 -6.27
CA THR A 198 -4.98 -8.89 -7.39
C THR A 198 -6.50 -8.75 -7.33
N ALA A 199 -7.00 -7.55 -7.53
CA ALA A 199 -8.41 -7.29 -7.70
C ALA A 199 -8.65 -6.49 -8.99
N ARG A 200 -9.85 -6.64 -9.57
CA ARG A 200 -10.23 -5.97 -10.82
C ARG A 200 -11.35 -4.97 -10.55
N ARG A 201 -11.28 -3.81 -11.21
CA ARG A 201 -12.39 -2.85 -11.26
C ARG A 201 -13.57 -3.53 -11.96
N MET A 202 -14.72 -3.64 -11.26
CA MET A 202 -15.99 -4.05 -11.84
C MET A 202 -16.67 -2.85 -12.52
#